data_d177d854bbb54e71fd87f04e0976189f
#
_entry.id   d177d854bbb54e71fd87f04e0976189f
#
_cell.length_a   1.000
_cell.length_b   1.000
_cell.length_c   1.000
_cell.angle_alpha   90.00
_cell.angle_beta   90.00
_cell.angle_gamma   90.00
#
_symmetry.space_group_name_H-M   'P 1'
#
loop_
_entity.id
_entity.type
_entity.pdbx_description
1 polymer ?
#
loop_
_entity_poly.entity_id
_entity_poly.type
_entity_poly.pdbx_seq_one_letter_code
_entity_poly.pdbx_strand_id
1 'polypeptide(L)'
;MTSHKITESTIEEFAIDLLEQQGFNPIYGPDIAPDSETPERESFEDVILIDRLRESVTRINPDIPQDCREDAIKQILRLNSPELITNNEAFHRILTEGIKVNVKKDGSVRGDYVWLIDFNNPENNDFCVVNQYTVVENNSSAGLKAGINKRPDIILFVNGIPLVVIELKNPADANATIHSAFKQIQTYKQAIPRLFTYNGLVVISDGLEAKAGTISAGFTRFMAWKSSDGKIEASPLIGQLETLIQGMLNKETLLDLIRHFIVFEKSKKEDKQTGLITIQTVKKLAAYHQYYAVNRAVESTLRASGYTAKQLVESI
;
A
#
# COMPACT_ATOMS: atom_id res chain seq x y z
N MET A 1 2.96 35.14 23.38
CA MET A 1 3.30 34.14 22.35
C MET A 1 2.55 32.86 22.68
N THR A 2 1.46 32.62 22.00
CA THR A 2 0.69 31.38 22.14
C THR A 2 1.55 30.23 21.56
N SER A 3 2.07 29.39 22.44
CA SER A 3 2.71 28.12 22.05
C SER A 3 1.63 27.32 21.30
N HIS A 4 1.70 27.26 19.95
CA HIS A 4 0.92 26.32 19.19
C HIS A 4 1.41 24.91 19.57
N LYS A 5 0.63 24.24 20.37
CA LYS A 5 0.89 22.84 20.75
C LYS A 5 0.69 21.99 19.49
N ILE A 6 1.76 21.36 19.01
CA ILE A 6 1.65 20.39 17.89
C ILE A 6 0.68 19.30 18.34
N THR A 7 -0.31 19.01 17.52
CA THR A 7 -1.32 17.98 17.77
C THR A 7 -1.20 16.86 16.72
N GLU A 8 -1.82 15.72 16.95
CA GLU A 8 -1.87 14.62 15.98
C GLU A 8 -2.53 15.08 14.66
N SER A 9 -3.61 15.89 14.75
CA SER A 9 -4.27 16.48 13.57
C SER A 9 -3.35 17.42 12.78
N THR A 10 -2.47 18.17 13.44
CA THR A 10 -1.50 19.05 12.73
C THR A 10 -0.49 18.22 11.93
N ILE A 11 -0.09 17.04 12.44
CA ILE A 11 0.82 16.15 11.72
C ILE A 11 0.09 15.45 10.58
N GLU A 12 -1.17 15.08 10.78
CA GLU A 12 -2.03 14.49 9.75
C GLU A 12 -2.22 15.48 8.59
N GLU A 13 -2.60 16.73 8.87
CA GLU A 13 -2.72 17.80 7.87
C GLU A 13 -1.40 18.01 7.11
N PHE A 14 -0.27 18.10 7.82
CA PHE A 14 1.05 18.26 7.21
C PHE A 14 1.40 17.08 6.28
N ALA A 15 1.08 15.84 6.69
CA ALA A 15 1.33 14.67 5.86
C ALA A 15 0.45 14.66 4.59
N ILE A 16 -0.81 15.10 4.71
CA ILE A 16 -1.74 15.23 3.58
C ILE A 16 -1.23 16.29 2.60
N ASP A 17 -0.83 17.48 3.08
CA ASP A 17 -0.28 18.55 2.25
C ASP A 17 0.96 18.09 1.47
N LEU A 18 1.85 17.33 2.10
CA LEU A 18 3.01 16.76 1.43
C LEU A 18 2.62 15.73 0.35
N LEU A 19 1.64 14.88 0.62
CA LEU A 19 1.15 13.89 -0.34
C LEU A 19 0.40 14.56 -1.50
N GLU A 20 -0.36 15.62 -1.25
CA GLU A 20 -0.98 16.44 -2.30
C GLU A 20 0.09 17.04 -3.23
N GLN A 21 1.20 17.52 -2.69
CA GLN A 21 2.35 17.99 -3.49
C GLN A 21 2.99 16.87 -4.33
N GLN A 22 2.86 15.60 -3.91
CA GLN A 22 3.26 14.43 -4.69
C GLN A 22 2.19 14.00 -5.72
N GLY A 23 1.08 14.75 -5.81
CA GLY A 23 0.00 14.51 -6.78
C GLY A 23 -1.07 13.51 -6.33
N PHE A 24 -1.19 13.26 -5.03
CA PHE A 24 -2.35 12.54 -4.48
C PHE A 24 -3.54 13.50 -4.33
N ASN A 25 -4.73 13.00 -4.64
CA ASN A 25 -5.96 13.75 -4.42
C ASN A 25 -6.44 13.56 -2.97
N PRO A 26 -6.53 14.63 -2.15
CA PRO A 26 -6.97 14.51 -0.77
C PRO A 26 -8.50 14.30 -0.69
N ILE A 27 -8.92 13.35 0.12
CA ILE A 27 -10.31 12.99 0.36
C ILE A 27 -10.54 12.83 1.86
N TYR A 28 -11.56 13.47 2.39
CA TYR A 28 -11.98 13.25 3.76
C TYR A 28 -12.85 11.99 3.85
N GLY A 29 -12.41 10.97 4.57
CA GLY A 29 -13.04 9.66 4.61
C GLY A 29 -14.51 9.62 4.99
N PRO A 30 -15.00 10.49 5.91
CA PRO A 30 -16.43 10.64 6.19
C PRO A 30 -17.27 11.10 4.99
N ASP A 31 -16.72 11.88 4.04
CA ASP A 31 -17.47 12.36 2.88
C ASP A 31 -17.78 11.22 1.87
N ILE A 32 -16.98 10.16 1.89
CA ILE A 32 -17.16 8.97 1.05
C ILE A 32 -17.66 7.74 1.82
N ALA A 33 -18.08 7.93 3.07
CA ALA A 33 -18.60 6.87 3.93
C ALA A 33 -20.00 6.40 3.45
N PRO A 34 -20.43 5.16 3.79
CA PRO A 34 -21.74 4.63 3.34
C PRO A 34 -22.95 5.45 3.77
N ASP A 35 -22.83 6.23 4.85
CA ASP A 35 -23.86 7.08 5.40
C ASP A 35 -23.71 8.57 5.04
N SER A 36 -22.78 8.89 4.13
CA SER A 36 -22.56 10.25 3.63
C SER A 36 -23.54 10.62 2.48
N GLU A 37 -23.51 11.89 2.06
CA GLU A 37 -24.29 12.36 0.91
C GLU A 37 -23.72 11.87 -0.44
N THR A 38 -22.41 11.58 -0.50
CA THR A 38 -21.69 11.13 -1.72
C THR A 38 -20.89 9.87 -1.45
N PRO A 39 -21.53 8.74 -1.11
CA PRO A 39 -20.82 7.53 -0.72
C PRO A 39 -20.07 6.92 -1.91
N GLU A 40 -18.82 6.50 -1.70
CA GLU A 40 -18.03 5.72 -2.65
C GLU A 40 -17.93 4.24 -2.29
N ARG A 41 -18.65 3.80 -1.25
CA ARG A 41 -18.76 2.41 -0.79
C ARG A 41 -20.11 2.14 -0.17
N GLU A 42 -20.58 0.90 -0.29
CA GLU A 42 -21.90 0.49 0.19
C GLU A 42 -21.92 0.15 1.69
N SER A 43 -20.78 -0.25 2.22
CA SER A 43 -20.60 -0.71 3.60
C SER A 43 -19.28 -0.22 4.20
N PHE A 44 -19.25 -0.03 5.52
CA PHE A 44 -17.99 0.19 6.25
C PHE A 44 -17.07 -1.05 6.24
N GLU A 45 -17.54 -2.22 5.80
CA GLU A 45 -16.74 -3.42 5.57
C GLU A 45 -15.97 -3.36 4.23
N ASP A 46 -16.41 -2.50 3.31
CA ASP A 46 -15.77 -2.32 2.02
C ASP A 46 -14.50 -1.49 2.18
N VAL A 47 -13.37 -2.11 1.92
CA VAL A 47 -12.05 -1.48 2.01
C VAL A 47 -11.51 -1.03 0.65
N ILE A 48 -12.10 -1.50 -0.44
CA ILE A 48 -11.80 -1.08 -1.82
C ILE A 48 -12.87 -0.07 -2.26
N LEU A 49 -12.46 1.02 -2.89
CA LEU A 49 -13.33 1.98 -3.56
C LEU A 49 -13.65 1.41 -4.96
N ILE A 50 -14.71 0.62 -5.01
CA ILE A 50 -14.98 -0.29 -6.14
C ILE A 50 -15.22 0.41 -7.46
N ASP A 51 -15.87 1.57 -7.45
CA ASP A 51 -16.15 2.31 -8.68
C ASP A 51 -14.89 2.96 -9.23
N ARG A 52 -14.02 3.51 -8.37
CA ARG A 52 -12.67 3.98 -8.78
C ARG A 52 -11.82 2.86 -9.38
N LEU A 53 -11.92 1.65 -8.80
CA LEU A 53 -11.23 0.48 -9.34
C LEU A 53 -11.77 0.11 -10.73
N ARG A 54 -13.08 0.07 -10.94
CA ARG A 54 -13.71 -0.22 -12.24
C ARG A 54 -13.31 0.78 -13.32
N GLU A 55 -13.35 2.07 -12.98
CA GLU A 55 -12.96 3.15 -13.89
C GLU A 55 -11.48 3.01 -14.29
N SER A 56 -10.61 2.77 -13.31
CA SER A 56 -9.17 2.62 -13.55
C SER A 56 -8.86 1.37 -14.36
N VAL A 57 -9.44 0.23 -14.01
CA VAL A 57 -9.29 -1.03 -14.77
C VAL A 57 -9.78 -0.86 -16.21
N THR A 58 -10.85 -0.09 -16.43
CA THR A 58 -11.38 0.20 -17.77
C THR A 58 -10.41 1.06 -18.57
N ARG A 59 -9.84 2.08 -17.95
CA ARG A 59 -8.86 2.98 -18.55
C ARG A 59 -7.55 2.29 -18.92
N ILE A 60 -7.08 1.41 -18.02
CA ILE A 60 -5.80 0.69 -18.19
C ILE A 60 -5.92 -0.45 -19.20
N ASN A 61 -7.10 -1.06 -19.34
CA ASN A 61 -7.33 -2.24 -20.20
C ASN A 61 -8.41 -1.97 -21.25
N PRO A 62 -8.23 -1.00 -22.17
CA PRO A 62 -9.29 -0.61 -23.11
C PRO A 62 -9.68 -1.72 -24.09
N ASP A 63 -8.74 -2.62 -24.44
CA ASP A 63 -8.94 -3.69 -25.41
C ASP A 63 -9.56 -4.97 -24.80
N ILE A 64 -9.66 -5.06 -23.48
CA ILE A 64 -10.23 -6.20 -22.78
C ILE A 64 -11.75 -6.01 -22.62
N PRO A 65 -12.59 -7.01 -22.97
CA PRO A 65 -14.04 -6.94 -22.79
C PRO A 65 -14.45 -6.68 -21.34
N GLN A 66 -15.59 -5.99 -21.18
CA GLN A 66 -16.08 -5.59 -19.85
C GLN A 66 -16.32 -6.77 -18.92
N ASP A 67 -16.91 -7.86 -19.42
CA ASP A 67 -17.14 -9.09 -18.65
C ASP A 67 -15.84 -9.69 -18.10
N CYS A 68 -14.78 -9.69 -18.89
CA CYS A 68 -13.45 -10.14 -18.47
C CYS A 68 -12.85 -9.21 -17.40
N ARG A 69 -13.01 -7.89 -17.52
CA ARG A 69 -12.57 -6.92 -16.49
C ARG A 69 -13.32 -7.10 -15.18
N GLU A 70 -14.65 -7.27 -15.24
CA GLU A 70 -15.46 -7.53 -14.04
C GLU A 70 -15.11 -8.87 -13.38
N ASP A 71 -14.81 -9.91 -14.15
CA ASP A 71 -14.38 -11.19 -13.59
C ASP A 71 -12.99 -11.09 -12.94
N ALA A 72 -12.10 -10.27 -13.46
CA ALA A 72 -10.80 -9.97 -12.82
C ALA A 72 -11.01 -9.25 -11.48
N ILE A 73 -11.87 -8.23 -11.43
CA ILE A 73 -12.20 -7.52 -10.18
C ILE A 73 -12.80 -8.48 -9.14
N LYS A 74 -13.73 -9.36 -9.55
CA LYS A 74 -14.28 -10.37 -8.64
C LYS A 74 -13.23 -11.31 -8.06
N GLN A 75 -12.16 -11.61 -8.78
CA GLN A 75 -11.10 -12.48 -8.27
C GLN A 75 -10.38 -11.87 -7.06
N ILE A 76 -10.07 -10.57 -7.09
CA ILE A 76 -9.42 -9.91 -5.94
C ILE A 76 -10.37 -9.76 -4.75
N LEU A 77 -11.66 -9.56 -4.98
CA LEU A 77 -12.67 -9.44 -3.92
C LEU A 77 -12.93 -10.76 -3.19
N ARG A 78 -12.58 -11.90 -3.78
CA ARG A 78 -12.79 -13.25 -3.24
C ARG A 78 -11.60 -13.80 -2.45
N LEU A 79 -10.56 -13.01 -2.20
CA LEU A 79 -9.45 -13.42 -1.36
C LEU A 79 -9.92 -13.56 0.09
N ASN A 80 -10.03 -14.79 0.60
CA ASN A 80 -10.65 -15.09 1.88
C ASN A 80 -9.96 -16.22 2.67
N SER A 81 -8.65 -16.40 2.51
CA SER A 81 -7.89 -17.31 3.36
C SER A 81 -7.99 -16.88 4.83
N PRO A 82 -8.03 -17.81 5.80
CA PRO A 82 -7.97 -17.48 7.23
C PRO A 82 -6.69 -16.75 7.64
N GLU A 83 -5.61 -16.92 6.87
CA GLU A 83 -4.33 -16.30 7.13
C GLU A 83 -4.16 -15.02 6.32
N LEU A 84 -4.02 -13.88 6.99
CA LEU A 84 -3.82 -12.58 6.38
C LEU A 84 -2.63 -12.57 5.40
N ILE A 85 -1.50 -13.16 5.78
CA ILE A 85 -0.30 -13.15 4.94
C ILE A 85 -0.50 -13.93 3.63
N THR A 86 -1.31 -14.98 3.64
CA THR A 86 -1.66 -15.77 2.45
C THR A 86 -2.52 -14.95 1.49
N ASN A 87 -3.52 -14.22 1.99
CA ASN A 87 -4.32 -13.31 1.18
C ASN A 87 -3.46 -12.19 0.59
N ASN A 88 -2.59 -11.59 1.41
CA ASN A 88 -1.74 -10.50 0.98
C ASN A 88 -0.71 -10.95 -0.07
N GLU A 89 -0.11 -12.14 0.07
CA GLU A 89 0.77 -12.72 -0.96
C GLU A 89 0.02 -12.97 -2.28
N ALA A 90 -1.18 -13.57 -2.19
CA ALA A 90 -2.01 -13.83 -3.37
C ALA A 90 -2.42 -12.52 -4.06
N PHE A 91 -2.84 -11.51 -3.30
CA PHE A 91 -3.15 -10.19 -3.84
C PHE A 91 -1.93 -9.52 -4.48
N HIS A 92 -0.80 -9.52 -3.81
CA HIS A 92 0.43 -8.89 -4.32
C HIS A 92 0.86 -9.52 -5.66
N ARG A 93 0.78 -10.84 -5.78
CA ARG A 93 1.06 -11.52 -7.03
C ARG A 93 0.09 -11.11 -8.14
N ILE A 94 -1.20 -11.06 -7.86
CA ILE A 94 -2.22 -10.58 -8.80
C ILE A 94 -1.92 -9.15 -9.24
N LEU A 95 -1.55 -8.28 -8.30
CA LEU A 95 -1.25 -6.88 -8.57
C LEU A 95 -0.05 -6.70 -9.50
N THR A 96 1.02 -7.49 -9.30
CA THR A 96 2.30 -7.33 -10.00
C THR A 96 2.44 -8.17 -11.27
N GLU A 97 1.68 -9.27 -11.39
CA GLU A 97 1.73 -10.19 -12.54
C GLU A 97 0.52 -10.02 -13.47
N GLY A 98 -0.51 -9.27 -13.05
CA GLY A 98 -1.78 -9.16 -13.76
C GLY A 98 -2.68 -10.37 -13.54
N ILE A 99 -3.95 -10.23 -13.93
CA ILE A 99 -4.99 -11.26 -13.81
C ILE A 99 -5.23 -11.89 -15.16
N LYS A 100 -4.93 -13.18 -15.27
CA LYS A 100 -5.16 -13.91 -16.52
C LYS A 100 -6.66 -14.11 -16.78
N VAL A 101 -7.11 -13.69 -17.96
CA VAL A 101 -8.49 -13.83 -18.43
C VAL A 101 -8.55 -14.53 -19.79
N ASN A 102 -9.69 -15.11 -20.11
CA ASN A 102 -9.94 -15.72 -21.42
C ASN A 102 -10.86 -14.82 -22.23
N VAL A 103 -10.29 -14.16 -23.24
CA VAL A 103 -11.03 -13.28 -24.14
C VAL A 103 -11.52 -14.05 -25.36
N LYS A 104 -12.82 -13.95 -25.65
CA LYS A 104 -13.41 -14.49 -26.89
C LYS A 104 -13.33 -13.44 -27.99
N LYS A 105 -12.56 -13.72 -29.04
CA LYS A 105 -12.46 -12.85 -30.20
C LYS A 105 -12.56 -13.71 -31.48
N ASP A 106 -13.42 -13.33 -32.39
CA ASP A 106 -13.61 -13.98 -33.70
C ASP A 106 -13.82 -15.51 -33.64
N GLY A 107 -14.60 -16.00 -32.64
CA GLY A 107 -14.88 -17.43 -32.44
C GLY A 107 -13.73 -18.23 -31.80
N SER A 108 -12.60 -17.62 -31.51
CA SER A 108 -11.48 -18.21 -30.77
C SER A 108 -11.39 -17.69 -29.34
N VAL A 109 -10.84 -18.52 -28.44
CA VAL A 109 -10.54 -18.11 -27.06
C VAL A 109 -9.04 -17.85 -26.97
N ARG A 110 -8.68 -16.62 -26.52
CA ARG A 110 -7.29 -16.20 -26.34
C ARG A 110 -7.06 -15.79 -24.88
N GLY A 111 -5.95 -16.23 -24.29
CA GLY A 111 -5.53 -15.75 -22.98
C GLY A 111 -4.99 -14.32 -23.08
N ASP A 112 -5.41 -13.48 -22.14
CA ASP A 112 -4.92 -12.11 -21.99
C ASP A 112 -4.81 -11.75 -20.50
N TYR A 113 -4.32 -10.55 -20.18
CA TYR A 113 -4.14 -10.09 -18.81
C TYR A 113 -4.90 -8.79 -18.55
N VAL A 114 -5.57 -8.72 -17.39
CA VAL A 114 -6.13 -7.50 -16.84
C VAL A 114 -5.17 -6.94 -15.80
N TRP A 115 -4.77 -5.69 -15.98
CA TRP A 115 -3.90 -4.96 -15.07
C TRP A 115 -4.73 -4.07 -14.16
N LEU A 116 -4.42 -4.09 -12.86
CA LEU A 116 -5.06 -3.24 -11.85
C LEU A 116 -4.35 -1.90 -11.70
N ILE A 117 -3.06 -1.87 -12.03
CA ILE A 117 -2.18 -0.70 -11.98
C ILE A 117 -1.41 -0.60 -13.28
N ASP A 118 -1.28 0.60 -13.81
CA ASP A 118 -0.35 0.91 -14.88
C ASP A 118 1.00 1.29 -14.26
N PHE A 119 1.88 0.29 -14.15
CA PHE A 119 3.22 0.49 -13.62
C PHE A 119 4.15 1.22 -14.58
N ASN A 120 3.86 1.19 -15.88
CA ASN A 120 4.70 1.80 -16.90
C ASN A 120 4.40 3.29 -17.09
N ASN A 121 3.16 3.69 -16.79
CA ASN A 121 2.74 5.08 -16.81
C ASN A 121 2.04 5.44 -15.49
N PRO A 122 2.79 5.87 -14.46
CA PRO A 122 2.22 6.21 -13.15
C PRO A 122 1.06 7.20 -13.21
N GLU A 123 1.13 8.18 -14.13
CA GLU A 123 0.09 9.21 -14.28
C GLU A 123 -1.23 8.67 -14.86
N ASN A 124 -1.25 7.45 -15.38
CA ASN A 124 -2.47 6.77 -15.81
C ASN A 124 -3.22 6.10 -14.66
N ASN A 125 -2.78 6.28 -13.42
CA ASN A 125 -3.47 5.77 -12.24
C ASN A 125 -4.18 6.88 -11.45
N ASP A 126 -5.20 6.51 -10.67
CA ASP A 126 -5.88 7.39 -9.72
C ASP A 126 -5.22 7.27 -8.35
N PHE A 127 -4.62 8.34 -7.85
CA PHE A 127 -3.95 8.39 -6.56
C PHE A 127 -4.74 9.24 -5.58
N CYS A 128 -5.19 8.65 -4.48
CA CYS A 128 -5.90 9.36 -3.43
C CYS A 128 -5.22 9.19 -2.08
N VAL A 129 -5.21 10.26 -1.28
CA VAL A 129 -4.91 10.22 0.15
C VAL A 129 -6.19 10.41 0.92
N VAL A 130 -6.58 9.41 1.72
CA VAL A 130 -7.82 9.41 2.48
C VAL A 130 -7.51 9.39 3.97
N ASN A 131 -7.95 10.39 4.69
CA ASN A 131 -7.85 10.43 6.14
C ASN A 131 -9.17 10.05 6.81
N GLN A 132 -9.10 9.66 8.07
CA GLN A 132 -10.27 9.32 8.88
C GLN A 132 -11.18 8.24 8.26
N TYR A 133 -10.60 7.31 7.51
CA TYR A 133 -11.32 6.23 6.84
C TYR A 133 -11.75 5.14 7.83
N THR A 134 -13.02 5.11 8.15
CA THR A 134 -13.59 4.13 9.10
C THR A 134 -13.77 2.77 8.44
N VAL A 135 -13.24 1.71 9.05
CA VAL A 135 -13.45 0.32 8.65
C VAL A 135 -14.09 -0.46 9.78
N VAL A 136 -15.13 -1.21 9.47
CA VAL A 136 -15.81 -2.11 10.40
C VAL A 136 -15.62 -3.55 9.93
N GLU A 137 -15.27 -4.46 10.82
CA GLU A 137 -15.21 -5.88 10.52
C GLU A 137 -16.06 -6.66 11.50
N ASN A 138 -17.01 -7.44 10.98
CA ASN A 138 -17.90 -8.29 11.78
C ASN A 138 -17.21 -9.63 12.04
N ASN A 139 -16.56 -9.78 13.20
CA ASN A 139 -16.05 -11.06 13.67
C ASN A 139 -17.19 -11.94 14.19
N SER A 140 -17.83 -12.69 13.30
CA SER A 140 -18.86 -13.68 13.65
C SER A 140 -18.38 -14.78 14.61
N SER A 141 -17.06 -14.99 14.72
CA SER A 141 -16.44 -15.97 15.60
C SER A 141 -16.35 -15.55 17.07
N ALA A 142 -16.51 -14.28 17.41
CA ALA A 142 -16.36 -13.78 18.78
C ALA A 142 -17.67 -13.60 19.55
N GLY A 143 -18.83 -13.91 18.94
CA GLY A 143 -20.14 -13.74 19.58
C GLY A 143 -20.53 -12.29 19.92
N LEU A 144 -19.74 -11.30 19.50
CA LEU A 144 -20.01 -9.90 19.70
C LEU A 144 -20.90 -9.37 18.56
N LYS A 145 -22.10 -8.90 18.92
CA LYS A 145 -23.08 -8.34 17.99
C LYS A 145 -22.72 -6.95 17.42
N ALA A 146 -21.63 -6.33 17.88
CA ALA A 146 -21.16 -5.04 17.40
C ALA A 146 -19.87 -5.27 16.61
N GLY A 147 -19.82 -4.80 15.36
CA GLY A 147 -18.62 -4.82 14.53
C GLY A 147 -17.47 -4.04 15.19
N ILE A 148 -16.25 -4.52 14.98
CA ILE A 148 -15.04 -3.82 15.45
C ILE A 148 -14.79 -2.66 14.50
N ASN A 149 -14.91 -1.44 15.02
CA ASN A 149 -14.67 -0.21 14.30
C ASN A 149 -13.22 0.26 14.51
N LYS A 150 -12.48 0.49 13.43
CA LYS A 150 -11.14 1.07 13.44
C LYS A 150 -11.02 2.14 12.35
N ARG A 151 -10.18 3.12 12.64
CA ARG A 151 -9.97 4.28 11.78
C ARG A 151 -8.49 4.63 11.76
N PRO A 152 -7.72 4.10 10.79
CA PRO A 152 -6.36 4.52 10.54
C PRO A 152 -6.30 6.02 10.20
N ASP A 153 -5.21 6.69 10.54
CA ASP A 153 -5.08 8.13 10.34
C ASP A 153 -5.11 8.46 8.84
N ILE A 154 -4.27 7.79 8.04
CA ILE A 154 -4.19 8.03 6.59
C ILE A 154 -4.08 6.68 5.85
N ILE A 155 -4.80 6.59 4.72
CA ILE A 155 -4.68 5.49 3.76
C ILE A 155 -4.41 6.07 2.37
N LEU A 156 -3.37 5.54 1.68
CA LEU A 156 -3.14 5.86 0.28
C LEU A 156 -3.80 4.81 -0.61
N PHE A 157 -4.66 5.28 -1.47
CA PHE A 157 -5.32 4.47 -2.49
C PHE A 157 -4.65 4.69 -3.84
N VAL A 158 -4.47 3.61 -4.58
CA VAL A 158 -4.13 3.65 -5.99
C VAL A 158 -5.20 2.86 -6.73
N ASN A 159 -5.88 3.51 -7.66
CA ASN A 159 -7.00 2.94 -8.41
C ASN A 159 -8.09 2.33 -7.49
N GLY A 160 -8.39 3.00 -6.38
CA GLY A 160 -9.36 2.54 -5.38
C GLY A 160 -8.89 1.40 -4.49
N ILE A 161 -7.62 0.95 -4.59
CA ILE A 161 -7.02 -0.11 -3.77
C ILE A 161 -6.20 0.50 -2.62
N PRO A 162 -6.42 0.13 -1.34
CA PRO A 162 -5.73 0.69 -0.18
C PRO A 162 -4.32 0.10 -0.03
N LEU A 163 -3.31 0.69 -0.71
CA LEU A 163 -1.97 0.14 -0.77
C LEU A 163 -1.07 0.52 0.40
N VAL A 164 -1.27 1.70 1.00
CA VAL A 164 -0.44 2.17 2.12
C VAL A 164 -1.33 2.56 3.29
N VAL A 165 -0.97 2.11 4.48
CA VAL A 165 -1.58 2.56 5.74
C VAL A 165 -0.53 3.32 6.52
N ILE A 166 -0.85 4.55 6.94
CA ILE A 166 0.00 5.43 7.72
C ILE A 166 -0.65 5.64 9.07
N GLU A 167 0.10 5.39 10.15
CA GLU A 167 -0.32 5.68 11.53
C GLU A 167 0.62 6.73 12.13
N LEU A 168 0.00 7.77 12.66
CA LEU A 168 0.68 8.96 13.19
C LEU A 168 0.49 9.03 14.72
N LYS A 169 1.47 9.62 15.40
CA LYS A 169 1.38 9.92 16.83
C LYS A 169 1.89 11.32 17.12
N ASN A 170 1.39 11.92 18.18
CA ASN A 170 1.77 13.27 18.58
C ASN A 170 3.10 13.26 19.35
N PRO A 171 4.18 13.91 18.86
CA PRO A 171 5.47 13.95 19.55
C PRO A 171 5.43 14.72 20.87
N ALA A 172 4.41 15.56 21.10
CA ALA A 172 4.24 16.30 22.36
C ALA A 172 3.67 15.44 23.50
N ASP A 173 3.19 14.23 23.22
CA ASP A 173 2.73 13.28 24.23
C ASP A 173 3.87 12.29 24.55
N ALA A 174 4.34 12.30 25.79
CA ALA A 174 5.43 11.43 26.25
C ALA A 174 5.14 9.91 26.08
N ASN A 175 3.89 9.52 25.94
CA ASN A 175 3.47 8.13 25.71
C ASN A 175 3.22 7.80 24.22
N ALA A 176 3.13 8.82 23.37
CA ALA A 176 2.86 8.69 21.95
C ALA A 176 4.18 8.63 21.16
N THR A 177 4.75 7.44 21.07
CA THR A 177 6.00 7.19 20.38
C THR A 177 5.76 6.45 19.07
N ILE A 178 6.74 6.44 18.18
CA ILE A 178 6.72 5.60 16.97
C ILE A 178 6.45 4.11 17.28
N HIS A 179 6.85 3.65 18.50
CA HIS A 179 6.53 2.29 18.93
C HIS A 179 5.05 2.11 19.26
N SER A 180 4.37 3.16 19.77
CA SER A 180 2.92 3.11 19.98
C SER A 180 2.14 3.10 18.66
N ALA A 181 2.62 3.83 17.63
CA ALA A 181 2.09 3.73 16.27
C ALA A 181 2.22 2.28 15.72
N PHE A 182 3.39 1.66 15.91
CA PHE A 182 3.57 0.26 15.53
C PHE A 182 2.59 -0.68 16.25
N LYS A 183 2.39 -0.53 17.56
CA LYS A 183 1.42 -1.33 18.32
C LYS A 183 0.00 -1.15 17.79
N GLN A 184 -0.36 0.08 17.42
CA GLN A 184 -1.67 0.38 16.84
C GLN A 184 -1.88 -0.38 15.52
N ILE A 185 -0.88 -0.40 14.65
CA ILE A 185 -0.92 -1.20 13.41
C ILE A 185 -1.09 -2.69 13.72
N GLN A 186 -0.43 -3.25 14.75
CA GLN A 186 -0.65 -4.65 15.13
C GLN A 186 -2.12 -4.89 15.54
N THR A 187 -2.71 -3.94 16.27
CA THR A 187 -4.14 -3.98 16.65
C THR A 187 -5.04 -3.93 15.41
N TYR A 188 -4.75 -3.06 14.45
CA TYR A 188 -5.53 -2.96 13.21
C TYR A 188 -5.48 -4.26 12.41
N LYS A 189 -4.32 -4.88 12.27
CA LYS A 189 -4.19 -6.16 11.55
C LYS A 189 -5.05 -7.28 12.15
N GLN A 190 -5.28 -7.25 13.47
CA GLN A 190 -6.16 -8.20 14.16
C GLN A 190 -7.63 -7.82 14.07
N ALA A 191 -7.92 -6.53 14.14
CA ALA A 191 -9.27 -6.00 14.23
C ALA A 191 -9.96 -5.84 12.86
N ILE A 192 -9.20 -5.44 11.84
CA ILE A 192 -9.67 -5.16 10.48
C ILE A 192 -8.72 -5.77 9.43
N PRO A 193 -8.45 -7.10 9.47
CA PRO A 193 -7.48 -7.77 8.58
C PRO A 193 -7.79 -7.59 7.09
N ARG A 194 -9.06 -7.38 6.72
CA ARG A 194 -9.47 -7.18 5.34
C ARG A 194 -8.78 -5.98 4.68
N LEU A 195 -8.57 -4.88 5.41
CA LEU A 195 -7.81 -3.74 4.93
C LEU A 195 -6.37 -4.14 4.55
N PHE A 196 -5.75 -5.00 5.36
CA PHE A 196 -4.36 -5.41 5.16
C PHE A 196 -4.19 -6.53 4.13
N THR A 197 -5.27 -7.15 3.67
CA THR A 197 -5.24 -8.05 2.50
C THR A 197 -4.66 -7.36 1.27
N TYR A 198 -5.00 -6.09 1.07
CA TYR A 198 -4.61 -5.28 -0.09
C TYR A 198 -3.40 -4.39 0.16
N ASN A 199 -2.81 -4.45 1.35
CA ASN A 199 -1.74 -3.55 1.75
C ASN A 199 -0.40 -3.88 1.07
N GLY A 200 0.24 -2.89 0.45
CA GLY A 200 1.60 -2.93 -0.07
C GLY A 200 2.61 -2.76 1.06
N LEU A 201 2.52 -1.66 1.78
CA LEU A 201 3.42 -1.28 2.87
C LEU A 201 2.70 -0.47 3.96
N VAL A 202 3.35 -0.35 5.11
CA VAL A 202 2.85 0.38 6.28
C VAL A 202 3.87 1.44 6.67
N VAL A 203 3.41 2.63 7.01
CA VAL A 203 4.23 3.72 7.55
C VAL A 203 3.78 4.03 8.98
N ILE A 204 4.74 4.25 9.84
CA ILE A 204 4.55 4.70 11.22
C ILE A 204 5.37 5.95 11.48
N SER A 205 4.81 6.94 12.17
CA SER A 205 5.52 8.16 12.51
C SER A 205 5.00 8.74 13.84
N ASP A 206 5.89 9.45 14.55
CA ASP A 206 5.54 10.30 15.68
C ASP A 206 5.78 11.80 15.37
N GLY A 207 5.89 12.13 14.08
CA GLY A 207 6.15 13.48 13.61
C GLY A 207 7.64 13.83 13.55
N LEU A 208 8.49 13.19 14.35
CA LEU A 208 9.95 13.35 14.34
C LEU A 208 10.63 12.21 13.59
N GLU A 209 10.31 10.97 13.99
CA GLU A 209 10.76 9.76 13.31
C GLU A 209 9.64 9.26 12.36
N ALA A 210 10.05 8.71 11.22
CA ALA A 210 9.17 8.01 10.30
C ALA A 210 9.85 6.76 9.75
N LYS A 211 9.12 5.65 9.76
CA LYS A 211 9.63 4.35 9.30
C LYS A 211 8.58 3.61 8.49
N ALA A 212 9.03 2.90 7.47
CA ALA A 212 8.19 2.03 6.66
C ALA A 212 8.54 0.57 6.85
N GLY A 213 7.54 -0.29 6.70
CA GLY A 213 7.68 -1.73 6.80
C GLY A 213 6.54 -2.47 6.15
N THR A 214 6.45 -3.78 6.39
CA THR A 214 5.39 -4.63 5.85
C THR A 214 4.51 -5.19 6.96
N ILE A 215 3.37 -5.77 6.58
CA ILE A 215 2.42 -6.38 7.52
C ILE A 215 3.01 -7.50 8.38
N SER A 216 4.06 -8.17 7.91
CA SER A 216 4.73 -9.26 8.65
C SER A 216 6.01 -8.82 9.36
N ALA A 217 6.44 -7.56 9.19
CA ALA A 217 7.66 -7.03 9.79
C ALA A 217 7.49 -6.79 11.30
N GLY A 218 8.46 -7.22 12.09
CA GLY A 218 8.60 -6.77 13.48
C GLY A 218 9.14 -5.33 13.52
N PHE A 219 9.00 -4.65 14.66
CA PHE A 219 9.38 -3.24 14.80
C PHE A 219 10.82 -2.95 14.32
N THR A 220 11.77 -3.81 14.62
CA THR A 220 13.19 -3.66 14.22
C THR A 220 13.42 -3.76 12.70
N ARG A 221 12.42 -4.17 11.94
CA ARG A 221 12.44 -4.24 10.48
C ARG A 221 11.73 -3.07 9.81
N PHE A 222 11.14 -2.18 10.58
CA PHE A 222 10.68 -0.90 10.08
C PHE A 222 11.89 0.03 9.93
N MET A 223 12.06 0.60 8.74
CA MET A 223 13.25 1.34 8.35
C MET A 223 12.90 2.77 7.95
N ALA A 224 13.76 3.73 8.34
CA ALA A 224 13.65 5.10 7.88
C ALA A 224 14.05 5.19 6.38
N TRP A 225 13.39 6.09 5.66
CA TRP A 225 13.79 6.48 4.31
C TRP A 225 14.64 7.76 4.41
N LYS A 226 15.89 7.71 3.98
CA LYS A 226 16.87 8.75 4.33
C LYS A 226 17.21 9.71 3.20
N SER A 227 16.61 9.55 2.03
CA SER A 227 16.90 10.41 0.87
C SER A 227 15.64 10.61 0.04
N SER A 228 15.37 11.82 -0.39
CA SER A 228 14.25 12.11 -1.29
C SER A 228 14.56 11.80 -2.75
N ASP A 229 15.85 11.85 -3.14
CA ASP A 229 16.30 11.71 -4.54
C ASP A 229 17.35 10.62 -4.76
N GLY A 230 17.75 9.91 -3.69
CA GLY A 230 18.77 8.87 -3.71
C GLY A 230 20.20 9.37 -3.96
N LYS A 231 20.44 10.67 -3.98
CA LYS A 231 21.79 11.25 -4.21
C LYS A 231 22.47 11.68 -2.92
N ILE A 232 21.68 12.33 -2.06
CA ILE A 232 22.17 12.89 -0.80
C ILE A 232 21.23 12.43 0.32
N GLU A 233 21.79 12.06 1.48
CA GLU A 233 20.97 11.85 2.68
C GLU A 233 20.36 13.18 3.12
N ALA A 234 19.09 13.14 3.51
CA ALA A 234 18.38 14.32 3.98
C ALA A 234 19.07 14.89 5.23
N SER A 235 19.08 16.23 5.31
CA SER A 235 19.58 16.91 6.51
C SER A 235 18.82 16.45 7.77
N PRO A 236 19.48 16.28 8.90
CA PRO A 236 18.81 16.01 10.17
C PRO A 236 17.80 17.09 10.60
N LEU A 237 17.83 18.26 9.95
CA LEU A 237 16.89 19.36 10.17
C LEU A 237 15.58 19.19 9.39
N ILE A 238 15.54 18.29 8.40
CA ILE A 238 14.32 17.92 7.66
C ILE A 238 13.66 16.76 8.39
N GLY A 239 12.36 16.85 8.62
CA GLY A 239 11.59 15.79 9.25
C GLY A 239 11.68 14.46 8.49
N GLN A 240 11.83 13.34 9.23
CA GLN A 240 11.91 12.04 8.59
C GLN A 240 10.65 11.69 7.82
N LEU A 241 9.48 12.17 8.28
CA LEU A 241 8.19 11.99 7.60
C LEU A 241 8.19 12.66 6.22
N GLU A 242 8.67 13.91 6.13
CA GLU A 242 8.79 14.62 4.87
C GLU A 242 9.72 13.89 3.89
N THR A 243 10.90 13.48 4.36
CA THR A 243 11.86 12.73 3.54
C THR A 243 11.27 11.40 3.04
N LEU A 244 10.51 10.70 3.90
CA LEU A 244 9.87 9.45 3.53
C LEU A 244 8.77 9.69 2.49
N ILE A 245 7.91 10.68 2.68
CA ILE A 245 6.85 11.01 1.72
C ILE A 245 7.45 11.39 0.38
N GLN A 246 8.39 12.31 0.34
CA GLN A 246 9.00 12.77 -0.92
C GLN A 246 9.80 11.69 -1.63
N GLY A 247 10.54 10.87 -0.88
CA GLY A 247 11.45 9.88 -1.46
C GLY A 247 10.83 8.52 -1.73
N MET A 248 9.88 8.08 -0.90
CA MET A 248 9.33 6.75 -0.94
C MET A 248 7.89 6.72 -1.48
N LEU A 249 7.09 7.73 -1.13
CA LEU A 249 5.66 7.74 -1.44
C LEU A 249 5.32 8.62 -2.66
N ASN A 250 6.30 9.18 -3.36
CA ASN A 250 6.02 9.72 -4.68
C ASN A 250 5.54 8.61 -5.62
N LYS A 251 4.72 8.94 -6.60
CA LYS A 251 4.01 7.98 -7.47
C LYS A 251 4.94 6.94 -8.10
N GLU A 252 6.06 7.39 -8.68
CA GLU A 252 7.00 6.52 -9.38
C GLU A 252 7.69 5.54 -8.42
N THR A 253 8.28 6.06 -7.33
CA THR A 253 8.98 5.23 -6.35
C THR A 253 8.03 4.27 -5.64
N LEU A 254 6.82 4.70 -5.29
CA LEU A 254 5.82 3.85 -4.64
C LEU A 254 5.46 2.65 -5.52
N LEU A 255 5.16 2.91 -6.80
CA LEU A 255 4.79 1.84 -7.73
C LEU A 255 5.98 0.90 -8.02
N ASP A 256 7.17 1.44 -8.20
CA ASP A 256 8.39 0.65 -8.43
C ASP A 256 8.72 -0.24 -7.21
N LEU A 257 8.61 0.30 -5.99
CA LEU A 257 8.77 -0.47 -4.76
C LEU A 257 7.78 -1.62 -4.68
N ILE A 258 6.51 -1.38 -4.98
CA ILE A 258 5.48 -2.41 -4.95
C ILE A 258 5.76 -3.48 -6.00
N ARG A 259 6.15 -3.09 -7.20
CA ARG A 259 6.36 -4.02 -8.32
C ARG A 259 7.62 -4.87 -8.15
N HIS A 260 8.74 -4.28 -7.72
CA HIS A 260 10.06 -4.89 -7.84
C HIS A 260 10.82 -5.07 -6.52
N PHE A 261 10.42 -4.42 -5.44
CA PHE A 261 11.19 -4.37 -4.19
C PHE A 261 10.45 -4.92 -2.97
N ILE A 262 9.35 -5.63 -3.21
CA ILE A 262 8.64 -6.43 -2.21
C ILE A 262 8.79 -7.90 -2.58
N VAL A 263 9.20 -8.74 -1.61
CA VAL A 263 9.33 -10.18 -1.78
C VAL A 263 8.67 -10.94 -0.64
N PHE A 264 8.17 -12.15 -0.94
CA PHE A 264 7.63 -13.08 0.06
C PHE A 264 8.60 -14.24 0.21
N GLU A 265 9.28 -14.28 1.35
CA GLU A 265 10.21 -15.35 1.71
C GLU A 265 9.48 -16.43 2.49
N LYS A 266 9.62 -17.68 2.04
CA LYS A 266 9.07 -18.86 2.71
C LYS A 266 10.18 -19.64 3.38
N SER A 267 10.07 -19.85 4.68
CA SER A 267 10.99 -20.67 5.46
C SER A 267 10.25 -21.81 6.17
N LYS A 268 10.91 -22.96 6.27
CA LYS A 268 10.42 -24.08 7.09
C LYS A 268 10.83 -23.84 8.54
N LYS A 269 9.86 -23.88 9.44
CA LYS A 269 10.10 -23.84 10.88
C LYS A 269 9.65 -25.18 11.49
N GLU A 270 10.59 -25.91 12.05
CA GLU A 270 10.34 -27.15 12.76
C GLU A 270 10.15 -26.85 14.26
N ASP A 271 9.04 -27.27 14.79
CA ASP A 271 8.81 -27.27 16.24
C ASP A 271 9.60 -28.41 16.86
N LYS A 272 10.60 -28.07 17.65
CA LYS A 272 11.50 -29.05 18.27
C LYS A 272 10.84 -30.00 19.27
N GLN A 273 9.65 -29.68 19.77
CA GLN A 273 8.91 -30.53 20.73
C GLN A 273 7.97 -31.49 20.02
N THR A 274 7.33 -31.06 18.96
CA THR A 274 6.29 -31.83 18.27
C THR A 274 6.78 -32.42 16.93
N GLY A 275 7.93 -31.99 16.40
CA GLY A 275 8.42 -32.35 15.06
C GLY A 275 7.59 -31.79 13.92
N LEU A 276 6.59 -30.97 14.20
CA LEU A 276 5.72 -30.37 13.19
C LEU A 276 6.50 -29.32 12.37
N ILE A 277 6.44 -29.46 11.06
CA ILE A 277 7.02 -28.48 10.13
C ILE A 277 5.90 -27.53 9.69
N THR A 278 6.09 -26.24 10.00
CA THR A 278 5.23 -25.15 9.52
C THR A 278 5.98 -24.32 8.48
N ILE A 279 5.25 -23.83 7.48
CA ILE A 279 5.79 -22.86 6.51
C ILE A 279 5.48 -21.47 7.05
N GLN A 280 6.52 -20.70 7.34
CA GLN A 280 6.38 -19.30 7.73
C GLN A 280 6.66 -18.43 6.50
N THR A 281 5.67 -17.63 6.11
CA THR A 281 5.81 -16.62 5.05
C THR A 281 6.08 -15.27 5.67
N VAL A 282 7.10 -14.58 5.16
CA VAL A 282 7.48 -13.22 5.59
C VAL A 282 7.53 -12.31 4.37
N LYS A 283 6.76 -11.25 4.38
CA LYS A 283 6.83 -10.17 3.39
C LYS A 283 7.96 -9.23 3.75
N LYS A 284 8.87 -8.96 2.82
CA LYS A 284 10.02 -8.07 3.00
C LYS A 284 9.95 -6.91 2.02
N LEU A 285 10.36 -5.74 2.47
CA LEU A 285 10.52 -4.52 1.69
C LEU A 285 11.99 -4.16 1.66
N ALA A 286 12.48 -3.73 0.51
CA ALA A 286 13.86 -3.23 0.39
C ALA A 286 14.06 -1.93 1.19
N ALA A 287 15.23 -1.80 1.80
CA ALA A 287 15.66 -0.55 2.44
C ALA A 287 16.02 0.50 1.35
N TYR A 288 15.97 1.80 1.72
CA TYR A 288 16.24 2.90 0.77
C TYR A 288 17.57 2.73 0.03
N HIS A 289 18.62 2.33 0.70
CA HIS A 289 19.94 2.13 0.08
C HIS A 289 19.96 0.92 -0.87
N GLN A 290 19.18 -0.13 -0.60
CA GLN A 290 19.02 -1.26 -1.53
C GLN A 290 18.24 -0.84 -2.77
N TYR A 291 17.15 -0.09 -2.60
CA TYR A 291 16.36 0.46 -3.69
C TYR A 291 17.24 1.26 -4.66
N TYR A 292 17.92 2.29 -4.16
CA TYR A 292 18.75 3.13 -5.00
C TYR A 292 19.99 2.41 -5.57
N ALA A 293 20.60 1.49 -4.82
CA ALA A 293 21.74 0.72 -5.31
C ALA A 293 21.35 -0.21 -6.48
N VAL A 294 20.23 -0.91 -6.36
CA VAL A 294 19.74 -1.80 -7.42
C VAL A 294 19.38 -1.01 -8.67
N ASN A 295 18.60 0.07 -8.54
CA ASN A 295 18.20 0.89 -9.68
C ASN A 295 19.42 1.49 -10.40
N ARG A 296 20.42 2.00 -9.68
CA ARG A 296 21.67 2.48 -10.27
C ARG A 296 22.48 1.37 -10.94
N ALA A 297 22.51 0.17 -10.37
CA ALA A 297 23.19 -0.96 -10.99
C ALA A 297 22.53 -1.40 -12.28
N VAL A 298 21.19 -1.48 -12.30
CA VAL A 298 20.41 -1.77 -13.51
C VAL A 298 20.66 -0.71 -14.57
N GLU A 299 20.52 0.57 -14.24
CA GLU A 299 20.76 1.68 -15.15
C GLU A 299 22.19 1.65 -15.75
N SER A 300 23.20 1.42 -14.91
CA SER A 300 24.59 1.31 -15.33
C SER A 300 24.82 0.12 -16.29
N THR A 301 24.20 -1.03 -16.00
CA THR A 301 24.28 -2.22 -16.83
C THR A 301 23.64 -2.00 -18.21
N LEU A 302 22.48 -1.38 -18.24
CA LEU A 302 21.77 -1.08 -19.48
C LEU A 302 22.54 -0.07 -20.35
N ARG A 303 23.11 0.97 -19.77
CA ARG A 303 24.00 1.92 -20.47
C ARG A 303 25.22 1.20 -21.04
N ALA A 304 25.87 0.31 -20.26
CA ALA A 304 27.02 -0.45 -20.72
C ALA A 304 26.68 -1.42 -21.86
N SER A 305 25.44 -1.91 -21.91
CA SER A 305 24.92 -2.78 -22.97
C SER A 305 24.50 -2.03 -24.25
N GLY A 306 24.70 -0.72 -24.31
CA GLY A 306 24.39 0.11 -25.48
C GLY A 306 22.94 0.57 -25.61
N TYR A 307 22.10 0.33 -24.59
CA TYR A 307 20.75 0.85 -24.57
C TYR A 307 20.75 2.35 -24.28
N THR A 308 20.01 3.12 -25.10
CA THR A 308 19.76 4.54 -24.83
C THR A 308 18.66 4.70 -23.80
N ALA A 309 18.63 5.84 -23.08
CA ALA A 309 17.61 6.13 -22.07
C ALA A 309 16.16 5.98 -22.61
N LYS A 310 15.95 6.24 -23.91
CA LYS A 310 14.65 6.09 -24.56
C LYS A 310 14.23 4.63 -24.77
N GLN A 311 15.18 3.75 -25.08
CA GLN A 311 14.94 2.31 -25.23
C GLN A 311 14.73 1.60 -23.87
N LEU A 312 15.19 2.22 -22.78
CA LEU A 312 15.01 1.72 -21.42
C LEU A 312 13.56 1.84 -20.95
N VAL A 313 12.88 2.92 -21.32
CA VAL A 313 11.47 3.15 -20.95
C VAL A 313 10.52 2.23 -21.73
N GLU A 314 10.91 1.80 -22.94
CA GLU A 314 10.12 0.92 -23.81
C GLU A 314 10.31 -0.59 -23.52
N SER A 315 11.30 -0.97 -22.71
CA SER A 315 11.67 -2.37 -22.45
C SER A 315 11.39 -2.87 -21.01
N ILE A 316 10.86 -2.00 -20.14
CA ILE A 316 10.45 -2.29 -18.77
C ILE A 316 8.94 -2.25 -18.69
#